data_545c4cc499d15b2db16b84f04e7dec7d
#
_entry.id   545c4cc499d15b2db16b84f04e7dec7d
#
_cell.length_a   1.000
_cell.length_b   1.000
_cell.length_c   1.000
_cell.angle_alpha   90.00
_cell.angle_beta   90.00
_cell.angle_gamma   90.00
#
_symmetry.space_group_name_H-M   'P 1'
#
loop_
_entity.id
_entity.type
_entity.pdbx_description
1 polymer ?
#
loop_
_entity_poly.entity_id
_entity_poly.type
_entity_poly.pdbx_seq_one_letter_code
_entity_poly.pdbx_strand_id
1 'polypeptide(L)'
;EALELANRYKFFHWELEFPDAFSKEDRGFDLIVMNPPWEAVKPDDDDFFSIYYPRFRRIRSKPEKKKVMKELLKENAISEAYKEYRKNIEDHLRFFKKSDEYVKRGSGDTNYWKLFLERALNLAGEGGSFALVIPSGIVTDEGGKQLREALFEGRIRAMFEFENTRGIFPDVHRSYKFVLLVTDKTTPTDSFPAAFYLHEIEALEGKVEQEKFVEIPVELVKLSAPESLSIPEVRN
;
A
#
# COMPACT_ATOMS: atom_id res chain seq x y z
N GLU A 1 -10.83 31.34 0.29
CA GLU A 1 -11.16 29.91 0.49
C GLU A 1 -10.16 28.98 -0.19
N ALA A 2 -9.94 29.04 -1.54
CA ALA A 2 -8.99 28.16 -2.23
C ALA A 2 -7.54 28.32 -1.72
N LEU A 3 -7.06 29.54 -1.54
CA LEU A 3 -5.75 29.84 -0.96
C LEU A 3 -5.62 29.37 0.49
N GLU A 4 -6.67 29.49 1.28
CA GLU A 4 -6.68 29.01 2.67
C GLU A 4 -6.58 27.48 2.71
N LEU A 5 -7.31 26.77 1.84
CA LEU A 5 -7.21 25.31 1.70
C LEU A 5 -5.82 24.88 1.22
N ALA A 6 -5.26 25.57 0.21
CA ALA A 6 -3.91 25.30 -0.27
C ALA A 6 -2.86 25.49 0.82
N ASN A 7 -2.96 26.57 1.62
CA ASN A 7 -2.06 26.84 2.74
C ASN A 7 -2.23 25.82 3.89
N ARG A 8 -3.47 25.37 4.12
CA ARG A 8 -3.78 24.40 5.17
C ARG A 8 -3.30 22.99 4.82
N TYR A 9 -3.59 22.51 3.61
CA TYR A 9 -3.31 21.15 3.19
C TYR A 9 -1.97 21.01 2.44
N LYS A 10 -1.37 22.13 2.00
CA LYS A 10 -0.09 22.17 1.25
C LYS A 10 -0.11 21.13 0.14
N PHE A 11 -1.11 21.24 -0.74
CA PHE A 11 -1.26 20.33 -1.89
C PHE A 11 0.06 20.21 -2.66
N PHE A 12 0.40 19.00 -2.99
CA PHE A 12 1.60 18.65 -3.73
C PHE A 12 1.21 18.21 -5.14
N HIS A 13 1.80 18.84 -6.14
CA HIS A 13 1.55 18.54 -7.54
C HIS A 13 2.88 18.12 -8.19
N TRP A 14 2.98 16.83 -8.55
CA TRP A 14 4.20 16.24 -9.07
C TRP A 14 4.75 16.97 -10.29
N GLU A 15 3.88 17.34 -11.23
CA GLU A 15 4.23 18.05 -12.45
C GLU A 15 4.81 19.47 -12.20
N LEU A 16 4.38 20.11 -11.11
CA LEU A 16 4.88 21.45 -10.72
C LEU A 16 6.17 21.35 -9.93
N GLU A 17 6.30 20.33 -9.09
CA GLU A 17 7.49 20.13 -8.24
C GLU A 17 8.66 19.49 -9.02
N PHE A 18 8.35 18.67 -10.03
CA PHE A 18 9.32 17.96 -10.87
C PHE A 18 9.08 18.19 -12.36
N PRO A 19 9.09 19.44 -12.85
CA PRO A 19 8.77 19.74 -14.25
C PRO A 19 9.69 19.01 -15.23
N ASP A 20 10.95 18.78 -14.88
CA ASP A 20 11.91 18.07 -15.74
C ASP A 20 11.52 16.61 -16.00
N ALA A 21 10.85 15.96 -15.02
CA ALA A 21 10.39 14.59 -15.17
C ALA A 21 9.11 14.48 -16.00
N PHE A 22 8.28 15.53 -16.03
CA PHE A 22 6.95 15.51 -16.66
C PHE A 22 6.83 16.36 -17.92
N SER A 23 7.90 17.06 -18.34
CA SER A 23 7.90 17.91 -19.54
C SER A 23 8.27 17.19 -20.84
N LYS A 24 8.81 15.98 -20.77
CA LYS A 24 9.22 15.15 -21.91
C LYS A 24 8.06 14.31 -22.44
N GLU A 25 8.24 13.74 -23.65
CA GLU A 25 7.25 12.82 -24.25
C GLU A 25 6.98 11.59 -23.36
N ASP A 26 8.04 11.06 -22.71
CA ASP A 26 7.99 9.90 -21.80
C ASP A 26 7.68 10.33 -20.34
N ARG A 27 6.64 11.10 -20.16
CA ARG A 27 6.27 11.74 -18.88
C ARG A 27 6.28 10.79 -17.69
N GLY A 28 7.14 11.07 -16.70
CA GLY A 28 7.20 10.38 -15.43
C GLY A 28 8.62 10.10 -14.94
N PHE A 29 8.71 9.39 -13.83
CA PHE A 29 9.98 9.03 -13.22
C PHE A 29 10.56 7.76 -13.86
N ASP A 30 11.89 7.72 -14.02
CA ASP A 30 12.63 6.54 -14.50
C ASP A 30 12.64 5.43 -13.45
N LEU A 31 12.66 5.80 -12.15
CA LEU A 31 12.68 4.86 -11.03
C LEU A 31 11.91 5.40 -9.82
N ILE A 32 11.02 4.56 -9.29
CA ILE A 32 10.29 4.82 -8.04
C ILE A 32 10.59 3.68 -7.07
N VAL A 33 11.09 3.99 -5.87
CA VAL A 33 11.32 3.01 -4.80
C VAL A 33 10.63 3.48 -3.54
N MET A 34 9.77 2.64 -2.95
CA MET A 34 9.06 3.03 -1.74
C MET A 34 8.66 1.85 -0.85
N ASN A 35 8.51 2.15 0.44
CA ASN A 35 7.79 1.34 1.41
C ASN A 35 6.62 2.19 1.94
N PRO A 36 5.45 2.12 1.30
CA PRO A 36 4.31 2.94 1.70
C PRO A 36 3.73 2.47 3.05
N PRO A 37 2.90 3.29 3.71
CA PRO A 37 2.13 2.83 4.87
C PRO A 37 1.21 1.65 4.50
N TRP A 38 1.10 0.65 5.40
CA TRP A 38 0.35 -0.58 5.14
C TRP A 38 -1.09 -0.55 5.67
N GLU A 39 -1.38 0.38 6.57
CA GLU A 39 -2.68 0.51 7.23
C GLU A 39 -3.80 0.97 6.28
N ALA A 40 -5.03 0.74 6.71
CA ALA A 40 -6.21 1.28 6.07
C ALA A 40 -6.38 2.78 6.39
N VAL A 41 -6.96 3.53 5.46
CA VAL A 41 -7.36 4.92 5.65
C VAL A 41 -8.60 4.94 6.56
N LYS A 42 -8.38 4.93 7.87
CA LYS A 42 -9.44 4.96 8.90
C LYS A 42 -8.98 5.71 10.15
N PRO A 43 -9.91 6.23 10.96
CA PRO A 43 -9.55 6.81 12.25
C PRO A 43 -8.85 5.78 13.13
N ASP A 44 -7.72 6.17 13.73
CA ASP A 44 -7.05 5.43 14.79
C ASP A 44 -7.27 6.12 16.13
N ASP A 45 -8.14 5.53 16.94
CA ASP A 45 -8.47 6.07 18.26
C ASP A 45 -7.25 6.01 19.21
N ASP A 46 -6.38 5.01 19.05
CA ASP A 46 -5.19 4.86 19.88
C ASP A 46 -4.20 6.00 19.60
N ASP A 47 -4.03 6.38 18.35
CA ASP A 47 -3.19 7.51 17.97
C ASP A 47 -3.75 8.82 18.49
N PHE A 48 -5.02 9.09 18.21
CA PHE A 48 -5.65 10.33 18.62
C PHE A 48 -5.67 10.52 20.14
N PHE A 49 -6.20 9.53 20.87
CA PHE A 49 -6.36 9.69 22.33
C PHE A 49 -5.05 9.58 23.12
N SER A 50 -4.00 8.98 22.54
CA SER A 50 -2.67 8.94 23.18
C SER A 50 -2.04 10.33 23.31
N ILE A 51 -2.44 11.30 22.50
CA ILE A 51 -2.01 12.71 22.61
C ILE A 51 -2.44 13.29 23.95
N TYR A 52 -3.65 12.97 24.39
CA TYR A 52 -4.28 13.50 25.62
C TYR A 52 -4.08 12.57 26.82
N TYR A 53 -3.94 11.28 26.59
CA TYR A 53 -3.69 10.26 27.60
C TYR A 53 -2.60 9.29 27.12
N PRO A 54 -1.32 9.55 27.42
CA PRO A 54 -0.17 8.78 26.87
C PRO A 54 -0.19 7.27 27.14
N ARG A 55 -0.95 6.84 28.17
CA ARG A 55 -1.13 5.41 28.48
C ARG A 55 -2.25 4.74 27.70
N PHE A 56 -2.98 5.45 26.83
CA PHE A 56 -4.16 4.95 26.14
C PHE A 56 -3.85 3.68 25.33
N ARG A 57 -2.77 3.67 24.58
CA ARG A 57 -2.32 2.48 23.81
C ARG A 57 -2.04 1.25 24.67
N ARG A 58 -1.69 1.44 25.96
CA ARG A 58 -1.38 0.33 26.88
C ARG A 58 -2.63 -0.32 27.48
N ILE A 59 -3.79 0.30 27.34
CA ILE A 59 -5.06 -0.25 27.81
C ILE A 59 -5.43 -1.42 26.88
N ARG A 60 -5.46 -2.63 27.41
CA ARG A 60 -5.83 -3.83 26.66
C ARG A 60 -7.34 -4.07 26.63
N SER A 61 -8.05 -3.58 27.65
CA SER A 61 -9.49 -3.77 27.81
C SER A 61 -10.29 -2.79 26.94
N LYS A 62 -11.05 -3.31 25.97
CA LYS A 62 -11.94 -2.49 25.13
C LYS A 62 -12.97 -1.67 25.94
N PRO A 63 -13.63 -2.22 27.00
CA PRO A 63 -14.51 -1.44 27.85
C PRO A 63 -13.80 -0.29 28.56
N GLU A 64 -12.59 -0.52 29.06
CA GLU A 64 -11.76 0.50 29.71
C GLU A 64 -11.36 1.61 28.73
N LYS A 65 -10.90 1.27 27.52
CA LYS A 65 -10.65 2.26 26.46
C LYS A 65 -11.87 3.13 26.21
N LYS A 66 -13.07 2.53 26.06
CA LYS A 66 -14.32 3.26 25.86
C LYS A 66 -14.65 4.20 27.01
N LYS A 67 -14.35 3.79 28.25
CA LYS A 67 -14.56 4.64 29.44
C LYS A 67 -13.64 5.86 29.41
N VAL A 68 -12.34 5.66 29.15
CA VAL A 68 -11.36 6.75 29.04
C VAL A 68 -11.71 7.69 27.90
N MET A 69 -12.09 7.18 26.73
CA MET A 69 -12.55 8.01 25.61
C MET A 69 -13.74 8.89 26.01
N LYS A 70 -14.75 8.30 26.68
CA LYS A 70 -15.93 9.07 27.14
C LYS A 70 -15.57 10.18 28.13
N GLU A 71 -14.59 9.94 29.00
CA GLU A 71 -14.13 10.97 29.93
C GLU A 71 -13.42 12.11 29.21
N LEU A 72 -12.48 11.78 28.31
CA LEU A 72 -11.74 12.78 27.52
C LEU A 72 -12.68 13.61 26.63
N LEU A 73 -13.69 12.98 26.03
CA LEU A 73 -14.65 13.66 25.17
C LEU A 73 -15.66 14.57 25.94
N LYS A 74 -15.63 14.59 27.27
CA LYS A 74 -16.37 15.61 28.05
C LYS A 74 -15.72 16.99 27.95
N GLU A 75 -14.42 17.04 27.67
CA GLU A 75 -13.72 18.29 27.39
C GLU A 75 -14.07 18.76 25.98
N ASN A 76 -14.64 19.96 25.87
CA ASN A 76 -15.13 20.51 24.62
C ASN A 76 -14.01 20.58 23.54
N ALA A 77 -12.82 20.99 23.96
CA ALA A 77 -11.66 21.12 23.06
C ALA A 77 -11.26 19.76 22.46
N ILE A 78 -11.23 18.68 23.25
CA ILE A 78 -10.90 17.33 22.79
C ILE A 78 -12.02 16.80 21.89
N SER A 79 -13.28 17.03 22.27
CA SER A 79 -14.43 16.61 21.47
C SER A 79 -14.44 17.25 20.09
N GLU A 80 -14.20 18.55 19.99
CA GLU A 80 -14.14 19.26 18.71
C GLU A 80 -12.92 18.80 17.87
N ALA A 81 -11.74 18.65 18.49
CA ALA A 81 -10.56 18.13 17.83
C ALA A 81 -10.78 16.71 17.27
N TYR A 82 -11.48 15.84 18.02
CA TYR A 82 -11.80 14.49 17.56
C TYR A 82 -12.80 14.47 16.39
N LYS A 83 -13.82 15.35 16.43
CA LYS A 83 -14.75 15.51 15.31
C LYS A 83 -14.02 15.97 14.05
N GLU A 84 -13.13 16.96 14.18
CA GLU A 84 -12.32 17.46 13.07
C GLU A 84 -11.38 16.38 12.52
N TYR A 85 -10.70 15.65 13.40
CA TYR A 85 -9.85 14.52 13.03
C TYR A 85 -10.60 13.47 12.19
N ARG A 86 -11.77 13.03 12.69
CA ARG A 86 -12.61 12.06 11.97
C ARG A 86 -13.10 12.60 10.64
N LYS A 87 -13.56 13.85 10.63
CA LYS A 87 -14.02 14.51 9.39
C LYS A 87 -12.92 14.57 8.34
N ASN A 88 -11.69 14.91 8.73
CA ASN A 88 -10.55 14.95 7.80
C ASN A 88 -10.32 13.58 7.16
N ILE A 89 -10.37 12.48 7.91
CA ILE A 89 -10.21 11.13 7.37
C ILE A 89 -11.39 10.76 6.46
N GLU A 90 -12.62 11.11 6.83
CA GLU A 90 -13.81 10.88 5.99
C GLU A 90 -13.72 11.67 4.67
N ASP A 91 -13.19 12.90 4.70
CA ASP A 91 -12.98 13.72 3.50
C ASP A 91 -11.87 13.12 2.61
N HIS A 92 -10.76 12.61 3.18
CA HIS A 92 -9.76 11.86 2.44
C HIS A 92 -10.35 10.60 1.79
N LEU A 93 -11.10 9.80 2.54
CA LEU A 93 -11.78 8.61 1.99
C LEU A 93 -12.72 8.96 0.84
N ARG A 94 -13.47 10.06 0.98
CA ARG A 94 -14.37 10.56 -0.07
C ARG A 94 -13.58 10.98 -1.30
N PHE A 95 -12.46 11.67 -1.13
CA PHE A 95 -11.56 12.04 -2.22
C PHE A 95 -11.07 10.80 -2.95
N PHE A 96 -10.44 9.84 -2.26
CA PHE A 96 -9.94 8.61 -2.88
C PHE A 96 -11.03 7.78 -3.58
N LYS A 97 -12.27 7.80 -3.05
CA LYS A 97 -13.41 7.09 -3.67
C LYS A 97 -13.95 7.75 -4.92
N LYS A 98 -13.80 9.06 -5.05
CA LYS A 98 -14.39 9.86 -6.15
C LYS A 98 -13.37 10.32 -7.17
N SER A 99 -12.09 10.24 -6.85
CA SER A 99 -11.00 10.66 -7.72
C SER A 99 -10.81 9.69 -8.87
N ASP A 100 -10.67 10.22 -10.08
CA ASP A 100 -10.29 9.46 -11.26
C ASP A 100 -8.83 8.98 -11.25
N GLU A 101 -8.03 9.48 -10.29
CA GLU A 101 -6.64 9.07 -10.09
C GLU A 101 -6.48 7.75 -9.33
N TYR A 102 -7.55 7.28 -8.64
CA TYR A 102 -7.51 6.10 -7.76
C TYR A 102 -8.62 5.10 -8.09
N VAL A 103 -8.73 4.72 -9.36
CA VAL A 103 -9.80 3.83 -9.86
C VAL A 103 -9.50 2.35 -9.62
N LYS A 104 -8.21 1.99 -9.41
CA LYS A 104 -7.75 0.59 -9.24
C LYS A 104 -7.68 0.12 -7.78
N ARG A 105 -8.05 0.97 -6.81
CA ARG A 105 -8.02 0.63 -5.37
C ARG A 105 -8.88 -0.58 -4.98
N GLY A 106 -9.78 -1.01 -5.87
CA GLY A 106 -10.65 -2.17 -5.68
C GLY A 106 -11.80 -1.96 -4.69
N SER A 107 -12.41 -3.06 -4.28
CA SER A 107 -13.46 -3.13 -3.26
C SER A 107 -12.84 -3.29 -1.85
N GLY A 108 -13.67 -3.10 -0.82
CA GLY A 108 -13.26 -3.25 0.58
C GLY A 108 -12.60 -2.00 1.16
N ASP A 109 -11.75 -2.21 2.16
CA ASP A 109 -11.05 -1.13 2.85
C ASP A 109 -10.08 -0.42 1.91
N THR A 110 -10.10 0.92 1.95
CA THR A 110 -9.10 1.73 1.27
C THR A 110 -7.81 1.69 2.07
N ASN A 111 -6.81 0.95 1.60
CA ASN A 111 -5.50 0.85 2.23
C ASN A 111 -4.51 1.80 1.54
N TYR A 112 -3.63 2.44 2.32
CA TYR A 112 -2.62 3.34 1.76
C TYR A 112 -1.74 2.64 0.73
N TRP A 113 -1.26 1.41 0.98
CA TRP A 113 -0.41 0.70 0.04
C TRP A 113 -1.04 0.52 -1.36
N LYS A 114 -2.37 0.33 -1.44
CA LYS A 114 -3.10 0.25 -2.72
C LYS A 114 -3.05 1.58 -3.47
N LEU A 115 -3.29 2.68 -2.74
CA LEU A 115 -3.23 4.04 -3.30
C LEU A 115 -1.82 4.38 -3.79
N PHE A 116 -0.80 4.03 -3.00
CA PHE A 116 0.60 4.27 -3.37
C PHE A 116 1.05 3.42 -4.56
N LEU A 117 0.62 2.16 -4.65
CA LEU A 117 0.89 1.32 -5.82
C LEU A 117 0.24 1.90 -7.09
N GLU A 118 -1.02 2.31 -7.01
CA GLU A 118 -1.71 2.97 -8.12
C GLU A 118 -1.02 4.29 -8.49
N ARG A 119 -0.56 5.05 -7.49
CA ARG A 119 0.20 6.28 -7.73
C ARG A 119 1.54 6.01 -8.40
N ALA A 120 2.25 4.95 -8.01
CA ALA A 120 3.51 4.54 -8.68
C ALA A 120 3.27 4.18 -10.15
N LEU A 121 2.20 3.43 -10.45
CA LEU A 121 1.79 3.14 -11.83
C LEU A 121 1.54 4.40 -12.66
N ASN A 122 0.95 5.44 -12.05
CA ASN A 122 0.65 6.69 -12.74
C ASN A 122 1.87 7.60 -12.90
N LEU A 123 2.81 7.59 -11.93
CA LEU A 123 3.97 8.47 -11.92
C LEU A 123 5.20 7.91 -12.64
N ALA A 124 5.29 6.61 -12.85
CA ALA A 124 6.35 6.01 -13.63
C ALA A 124 6.18 6.37 -15.12
N GLY A 125 7.24 6.82 -15.77
CA GLY A 125 7.27 7.11 -17.20
C GLY A 125 7.24 5.84 -18.07
N GLU A 126 7.12 6.02 -19.38
CA GLU A 126 7.28 4.92 -20.33
C GLU A 126 8.69 4.31 -20.18
N GLY A 127 8.76 2.99 -19.99
CA GLY A 127 10.02 2.29 -19.68
C GLY A 127 10.53 2.48 -18.26
N GLY A 128 9.87 3.31 -17.46
CA GLY A 128 10.22 3.52 -16.06
C GLY A 128 9.94 2.28 -15.20
N SER A 129 10.68 2.14 -14.11
CA SER A 129 10.58 1.03 -13.17
C SER A 129 10.10 1.47 -11.80
N PHE A 130 9.45 0.58 -11.06
CA PHE A 130 9.16 0.83 -9.66
C PHE A 130 9.32 -0.43 -8.81
N ALA A 131 9.75 -0.21 -7.57
CA ALA A 131 9.89 -1.26 -6.56
C ALA A 131 9.19 -0.85 -5.27
N LEU A 132 8.33 -1.72 -4.75
CA LEU A 132 7.57 -1.49 -3.54
C LEU A 132 7.70 -2.64 -2.55
N VAL A 133 7.71 -2.28 -1.27
CA VAL A 133 7.49 -3.24 -0.18
C VAL A 133 6.07 -3.04 0.35
N ILE A 134 5.18 -3.98 0.08
CA ILE A 134 3.74 -3.88 0.36
C ILE A 134 3.20 -5.15 1.02
N PRO A 135 2.05 -5.09 1.71
CA PRO A 135 1.42 -6.30 2.24
C PRO A 135 1.12 -7.35 1.18
N SER A 136 1.13 -8.62 1.57
CA SER A 136 0.81 -9.75 0.67
C SER A 136 -0.62 -9.76 0.13
N GLY A 137 -1.48 -8.83 0.57
CA GLY A 137 -2.79 -8.62 -0.04
C GLY A 137 -2.73 -8.37 -1.56
N ILE A 138 -1.62 -7.90 -2.11
CA ILE A 138 -1.43 -7.84 -3.57
C ILE A 138 -1.44 -9.22 -4.22
N VAL A 139 -1.10 -10.28 -3.50
CA VAL A 139 -1.09 -11.67 -4.01
C VAL A 139 -2.50 -12.25 -3.97
N THR A 140 -3.22 -12.11 -2.86
CA THR A 140 -4.43 -12.91 -2.59
C THR A 140 -5.73 -12.13 -2.41
N ASP A 141 -5.71 -10.85 -1.97
CA ASP A 141 -6.93 -10.11 -1.68
C ASP A 141 -7.80 -9.92 -2.94
N GLU A 142 -9.10 -10.23 -2.86
CA GLU A 142 -10.05 -9.98 -3.94
C GLU A 142 -10.07 -8.51 -4.38
N GLY A 143 -10.02 -7.59 -3.42
CA GLY A 143 -9.93 -6.15 -3.67
C GLY A 143 -8.62 -5.68 -4.31
N GLY A 144 -7.69 -6.56 -4.61
CA GLY A 144 -6.45 -6.30 -5.34
C GLY A 144 -6.53 -6.59 -6.84
N LYS A 145 -7.66 -7.11 -7.36
CA LYS A 145 -7.81 -7.54 -8.74
C LYS A 145 -7.38 -6.48 -9.76
N GLN A 146 -7.94 -5.29 -9.68
CA GLN A 146 -7.66 -4.21 -10.64
C GLN A 146 -6.19 -3.74 -10.62
N LEU A 147 -5.53 -3.81 -9.45
CA LEU A 147 -4.11 -3.54 -9.35
C LEU A 147 -3.29 -4.65 -10.02
N ARG A 148 -3.67 -5.92 -9.84
CA ARG A 148 -3.02 -7.06 -10.53
C ARG A 148 -3.21 -6.98 -12.04
N GLU A 149 -4.39 -6.63 -12.53
CA GLU A 149 -4.63 -6.37 -13.95
C GLU A 149 -3.66 -5.31 -14.49
N ALA A 150 -3.55 -4.18 -13.81
CA ALA A 150 -2.63 -3.12 -14.22
C ALA A 150 -1.14 -3.54 -14.15
N LEU A 151 -0.78 -4.37 -13.18
CA LEU A 151 0.58 -4.93 -13.10
C LEU A 151 0.88 -5.90 -14.24
N PHE A 152 -0.13 -6.66 -14.70
CA PHE A 152 0.03 -7.58 -15.84
C PHE A 152 0.08 -6.84 -17.18
N GLU A 153 -0.48 -5.63 -17.28
CA GLU A 153 -0.33 -4.74 -18.45
C GLU A 153 1.11 -4.19 -18.58
N GLY A 154 1.82 -4.03 -17.45
CA GLY A 154 3.25 -3.78 -17.39
C GLY A 154 4.04 -5.07 -17.20
N ARG A 155 5.36 -4.97 -17.06
CA ARG A 155 6.23 -6.11 -16.85
C ARG A 155 6.57 -6.29 -15.38
N ILE A 156 6.06 -7.34 -14.75
CA ILE A 156 6.54 -7.77 -13.43
C ILE A 156 7.92 -8.40 -13.62
N ARG A 157 8.94 -7.78 -13.03
CA ARG A 157 10.33 -8.26 -13.05
C ARG A 157 10.58 -9.33 -12.02
N ALA A 158 9.97 -9.16 -10.82
CA ALA A 158 10.08 -10.11 -9.74
C ALA A 158 9.02 -9.84 -8.65
N MET A 159 8.60 -10.91 -7.99
CA MET A 159 7.71 -10.85 -6.84
C MET A 159 8.23 -11.79 -5.75
N PHE A 160 8.65 -11.23 -4.61
CA PHE A 160 9.20 -11.97 -3.49
C PHE A 160 8.30 -11.80 -2.27
N GLU A 161 7.65 -12.88 -1.82
CA GLU A 161 6.81 -12.85 -0.64
C GLU A 161 7.58 -13.35 0.58
N PHE A 162 7.54 -12.55 1.64
CA PHE A 162 8.19 -12.82 2.91
C PHE A 162 7.17 -13.03 4.02
N GLU A 163 7.48 -13.95 4.93
CA GLU A 163 6.83 -14.05 6.23
C GLU A 163 7.68 -13.32 7.28
N ASN A 164 7.07 -12.41 8.05
CA ASN A 164 7.78 -11.65 9.09
C ASN A 164 8.12 -12.46 10.35
N THR A 165 8.10 -13.79 10.26
CA THR A 165 8.31 -14.70 11.41
C THR A 165 9.62 -14.46 12.13
N ARG A 166 10.69 -14.09 11.42
CA ARG A 166 12.01 -13.74 11.97
C ARG A 166 12.17 -12.25 12.32
N GLY A 167 11.15 -11.41 12.02
CA GLY A 167 11.13 -9.99 12.38
C GLY A 167 12.01 -9.12 11.53
N ILE A 168 11.98 -9.31 10.23
CA ILE A 168 12.55 -8.40 9.26
C ILE A 168 12.06 -6.96 9.56
N PHE A 169 10.77 -6.83 9.89
CA PHE A 169 10.19 -5.60 10.44
C PHE A 169 9.86 -5.81 11.93
N PRO A 170 10.68 -5.29 12.88
CA PRO A 170 10.52 -5.53 14.31
C PRO A 170 9.16 -5.09 14.87
N ASP A 171 8.62 -3.99 14.37
CA ASP A 171 7.37 -3.39 14.84
C ASP A 171 6.11 -3.97 14.17
N VAL A 172 6.29 -4.85 13.17
CA VAL A 172 5.21 -5.54 12.48
C VAL A 172 4.99 -6.91 13.11
N HIS A 173 3.71 -7.29 13.30
CA HIS A 173 3.38 -8.57 13.90
C HIS A 173 3.99 -9.73 13.11
N ARG A 174 4.48 -10.77 13.80
CA ARG A 174 5.20 -11.91 13.22
C ARG A 174 4.40 -12.73 12.19
N SER A 175 3.08 -12.68 12.23
CA SER A 175 2.21 -13.38 11.27
C SER A 175 1.96 -12.61 9.98
N TYR A 176 2.47 -11.38 9.87
CA TYR A 176 2.29 -10.61 8.64
C TYR A 176 3.18 -11.16 7.53
N LYS A 177 2.62 -11.17 6.34
CA LYS A 177 3.34 -11.40 5.10
C LYS A 177 3.43 -10.09 4.32
N PHE A 178 4.53 -9.89 3.61
CA PHE A 178 4.74 -8.75 2.72
C PHE A 178 5.44 -9.18 1.45
N VAL A 179 5.32 -8.35 0.44
CA VAL A 179 5.87 -8.60 -0.89
C VAL A 179 6.86 -7.48 -1.24
N LEU A 180 8.02 -7.86 -1.72
CA LEU A 180 8.89 -7.01 -2.52
C LEU A 180 8.48 -7.19 -3.98
N LEU A 181 7.84 -6.18 -4.55
CA LEU A 181 7.38 -6.15 -5.94
C LEU A 181 8.32 -5.26 -6.75
N VAL A 182 8.82 -5.79 -7.86
CA VAL A 182 9.62 -5.05 -8.84
C VAL A 182 8.94 -5.14 -10.19
N THR A 183 8.70 -4.01 -10.82
CA THR A 183 8.00 -3.94 -12.12
C THR A 183 8.50 -2.79 -12.98
N ASP A 184 8.24 -2.85 -14.26
CA ASP A 184 8.47 -1.75 -15.20
C ASP A 184 7.26 -1.53 -16.13
N LYS A 185 7.19 -0.35 -16.74
CA LYS A 185 6.18 0.01 -17.73
C LYS A 185 6.69 -0.20 -19.14
N THR A 186 6.93 -1.44 -19.52
CA THR A 186 7.46 -1.75 -20.86
C THR A 186 6.48 -2.57 -21.70
N THR A 187 6.34 -3.85 -21.38
CA THR A 187 5.54 -4.81 -22.15
C THR A 187 4.62 -5.56 -21.20
N PRO A 188 3.46 -6.07 -21.67
CA PRO A 188 2.63 -6.93 -20.87
C PRO A 188 3.38 -8.13 -20.31
N THR A 189 3.02 -8.55 -19.10
CA THR A 189 3.59 -9.72 -18.44
C THR A 189 2.95 -11.00 -18.97
N ASP A 190 3.72 -11.86 -19.62
CA ASP A 190 3.29 -13.22 -19.97
C ASP A 190 3.53 -14.18 -18.79
N SER A 191 4.69 -14.08 -18.18
CA SER A 191 5.07 -14.79 -16.95
C SER A 191 6.04 -13.93 -16.13
N PHE A 192 6.20 -14.25 -14.86
CA PHE A 192 7.12 -13.54 -13.98
C PHE A 192 7.74 -14.47 -12.93
N PRO A 193 9.02 -14.22 -12.55
CA PRO A 193 9.66 -14.96 -11.48
C PRO A 193 9.09 -14.52 -10.11
N ALA A 194 8.73 -15.51 -9.30
CA ALA A 194 8.22 -15.31 -7.95
C ALA A 194 8.88 -16.29 -6.97
N ALA A 195 8.99 -15.87 -5.72
CA ALA A 195 9.34 -16.75 -4.62
C ALA A 195 8.43 -16.46 -3.43
N PHE A 196 7.99 -17.50 -2.75
CA PHE A 196 7.03 -17.40 -1.65
C PHE A 196 7.61 -17.96 -0.35
N TYR A 197 7.04 -17.56 0.78
CA TYR A 197 7.40 -18.04 2.12
C TYR A 197 8.88 -17.82 2.47
N LEU A 198 9.46 -16.70 2.01
CA LEU A 198 10.81 -16.31 2.38
C LEU A 198 10.84 -15.79 3.82
N HIS A 199 11.90 -16.09 4.56
CA HIS A 199 12.06 -15.69 5.96
C HIS A 199 13.25 -14.78 6.20
N GLU A 200 14.14 -14.65 5.24
CA GLU A 200 15.41 -13.93 5.32
C GLU A 200 15.64 -13.12 4.05
N ILE A 201 16.22 -11.93 4.21
CA ILE A 201 16.54 -11.05 3.06
C ILE A 201 17.72 -11.63 2.28
N GLU A 202 18.62 -12.33 2.97
CA GLU A 202 19.78 -13.00 2.39
C GLU A 202 19.42 -14.00 1.29
N ALA A 203 18.17 -14.50 1.28
CA ALA A 203 17.63 -15.29 0.17
C ALA A 203 17.63 -14.55 -1.18
N LEU A 204 17.74 -13.21 -1.18
CA LEU A 204 17.84 -12.39 -2.38
C LEU A 204 19.30 -12.06 -2.74
N GLU A 205 20.25 -12.17 -1.82
CA GLU A 205 21.63 -11.66 -1.97
C GLU A 205 22.60 -12.63 -2.68
N GLY A 206 22.21 -13.82 -2.98
CA GLY A 206 23.19 -14.78 -3.48
C GLY A 206 22.71 -15.79 -4.49
N LYS A 207 23.68 -16.49 -4.99
CA LYS A 207 23.53 -17.70 -5.80
C LYS A 207 22.75 -18.82 -5.11
N VAL A 208 22.25 -18.53 -3.89
CA VAL A 208 21.82 -19.54 -2.95
C VAL A 208 20.48 -20.15 -3.31
N GLU A 209 19.63 -19.55 -4.08
CA GLU A 209 18.30 -20.17 -4.23
C GLU A 209 17.54 -19.75 -5.50
N GLN A 210 18.21 -19.69 -6.64
CA GLN A 210 17.48 -19.70 -7.93
C GLN A 210 16.52 -20.91 -8.03
N GLU A 211 16.77 -21.96 -7.27
CA GLU A 211 15.89 -23.13 -7.14
C GLU A 211 14.55 -22.83 -6.43
N LYS A 212 14.46 -21.73 -5.66
CA LYS A 212 13.20 -21.29 -5.02
C LYS A 212 12.36 -20.38 -5.92
N PHE A 213 12.90 -19.91 -7.02
CA PHE A 213 12.12 -19.09 -7.94
C PHE A 213 11.27 -19.99 -8.84
N VAL A 214 9.99 -19.67 -8.87
CA VAL A 214 9.03 -20.30 -9.78
C VAL A 214 8.59 -19.25 -10.79
N GLU A 215 8.50 -19.67 -12.03
CA GLU A 215 7.93 -18.83 -13.08
C GLU A 215 6.40 -18.96 -13.03
N ILE A 216 5.70 -17.86 -12.81
CA ILE A 216 4.24 -17.81 -12.74
C ILE A 216 3.69 -17.30 -14.07
N PRO A 217 3.07 -18.16 -14.90
CA PRO A 217 2.37 -17.72 -16.10
C PRO A 217 1.11 -16.91 -15.72
N VAL A 218 0.91 -15.74 -16.32
CA VAL A 218 -0.30 -14.91 -16.10
C VAL A 218 -1.55 -15.66 -16.56
N GLU A 219 -1.44 -16.48 -17.60
CA GLU A 219 -2.55 -17.33 -18.04
C GLU A 219 -2.98 -18.33 -16.95
N LEU A 220 -2.04 -18.91 -16.20
CA LEU A 220 -2.36 -19.79 -15.07
C LEU A 220 -3.12 -19.03 -14.00
N VAL A 221 -2.74 -17.79 -13.68
CA VAL A 221 -3.46 -16.93 -12.73
C VAL A 221 -4.89 -16.68 -13.20
N LYS A 222 -5.07 -16.32 -14.47
CA LYS A 222 -6.39 -16.07 -15.08
C LYS A 222 -7.28 -17.30 -15.09
N LEU A 223 -6.71 -18.49 -15.29
CA LEU A 223 -7.45 -19.77 -15.31
C LEU A 223 -7.80 -20.24 -13.90
N SER A 224 -6.87 -20.12 -12.94
CA SER A 224 -7.06 -20.62 -11.58
C SER A 224 -7.96 -19.74 -10.72
N ALA A 225 -7.96 -18.42 -10.95
CA ALA A 225 -8.70 -17.45 -10.16
C ALA A 225 -9.27 -16.29 -11.02
N PRO A 226 -10.18 -16.56 -11.97
CA PRO A 226 -10.66 -15.57 -12.93
C PRO A 226 -11.39 -14.39 -12.29
N GLU A 227 -12.06 -14.62 -11.17
CA GLU A 227 -12.80 -13.58 -10.47
C GLU A 227 -11.92 -12.62 -9.68
N SER A 228 -10.84 -13.12 -9.08
CA SER A 228 -9.95 -12.34 -8.22
C SER A 228 -8.58 -12.07 -8.84
N LEU A 229 -8.11 -12.90 -9.78
CA LEU A 229 -6.74 -12.95 -10.27
C LEU A 229 -5.71 -13.17 -9.14
N SER A 230 -6.10 -13.90 -8.08
CA SER A 230 -5.20 -14.25 -7.00
C SER A 230 -4.03 -15.09 -7.53
N ILE A 231 -2.82 -14.71 -7.14
CA ILE A 231 -1.59 -15.38 -7.57
C ILE A 231 -1.40 -16.63 -6.71
N PRO A 232 -1.20 -17.83 -7.29
CA PRO A 232 -0.98 -19.03 -6.51
C PRO A 232 0.35 -18.98 -5.77
N GLU A 233 0.31 -19.10 -4.44
CA GLU A 233 1.51 -19.24 -3.63
C GLU A 233 2.03 -20.69 -3.75
N VAL A 234 3.17 -20.86 -4.39
CA VAL A 234 3.79 -22.18 -4.64
C VAL A 234 4.92 -22.41 -3.63
N ARG A 235 4.97 -23.58 -3.02
CA ARG A 235 6.12 -24.04 -2.22
C ARG A 235 6.92 -25.03 -3.06
N ASN A 236 8.21 -24.77 -3.18
CA ASN A 236 9.18 -25.75 -3.69
C ASN A 236 9.68 -26.65 -2.56
#